data_260ca4ce6db1fd4bbf8bacdab9ae7d8d
#
_entry.id   260ca4ce6db1fd4bbf8bacdab9ae7d8d
#
_cell.length_a   1.000
_cell.length_b   1.000
_cell.length_c   1.000
_cell.angle_alpha   90.00
_cell.angle_beta   90.00
_cell.angle_gamma   90.00
#
_symmetry.space_group_name_H-M   'P 1'
#
loop_
_entity.id
_entity.type
_entity.pdbx_description
1 polymer ?
#
loop_
_entity_poly.entity_id
_entity_poly.type
_entity_poly.pdbx_seq_one_letter_code
_entity_poly.pdbx_strand_id
1 'polypeptide(L)'
;GKTSIVYHIANAHSQLHGQDGIAIISFNDNRLGAWPQLQLLSASAGIDCFKIKNTTGLSELVANLSNRKLIIIDTPSNQIEENIGAIRTAASHAACHLVFPADVSAGTIKRFLAVERAHWQSLALTKLDDCLNPWAVIQMLAENDIPLSFAGARSALENKAEVAAIINALVGRGIRLLAPTPLTQTAWAGATLARTFAGAAVR
;
A
#
# COMPACT_ATOMS: atom_id res chain seq x y z
N GLY A 1 2.45 -5.44 4.36
CA GLY A 1 1.93 -4.79 3.19
C GLY A 1 3.02 -4.36 2.21
N LYS A 2 3.62 -3.16 2.36
CA LYS A 2 4.60 -2.64 1.37
C LYS A 2 5.75 -3.60 1.08
N THR A 3 6.50 -3.99 2.09
CA THR A 3 7.66 -4.89 1.95
C THR A 3 7.29 -6.24 1.32
N SER A 4 6.10 -6.76 1.63
CA SER A 4 5.60 -8.00 0.98
C SER A 4 5.35 -7.79 -0.52
N ILE A 5 4.77 -6.66 -0.92
CA ILE A 5 4.58 -6.34 -2.35
C ILE A 5 5.92 -6.19 -3.06
N VAL A 6 6.86 -5.45 -2.46
CA VAL A 6 8.23 -5.30 -2.98
C VAL A 6 8.85 -6.68 -3.26
N TYR A 7 8.77 -7.58 -2.28
CA TYR A 7 9.26 -8.94 -2.43
C TYR A 7 8.54 -9.71 -3.55
N HIS A 8 7.21 -9.64 -3.63
CA HIS A 8 6.45 -10.34 -4.67
C HIS A 8 6.80 -9.86 -6.08
N ILE A 9 6.92 -8.54 -6.28
CA ILE A 9 7.33 -7.97 -7.57
C ILE A 9 8.75 -8.41 -7.92
N ALA A 10 9.68 -8.31 -6.97
CA ALA A 10 11.07 -8.69 -7.18
C ALA A 10 11.19 -10.19 -7.50
N ASN A 11 10.51 -11.05 -6.75
CA ASN A 11 10.54 -12.49 -6.98
C ASN A 11 9.93 -12.88 -8.34
N ALA A 12 8.79 -12.29 -8.71
CA ALA A 12 8.18 -12.54 -10.01
C ALA A 12 9.10 -12.12 -11.17
N HIS A 13 9.74 -10.94 -11.04
CA HIS A 13 10.68 -10.48 -12.04
C HIS A 13 11.96 -11.34 -12.11
N SER A 14 12.46 -11.82 -10.95
CA SER A 14 13.65 -12.68 -10.91
C SER A 14 13.43 -14.02 -11.60
N GLN A 15 12.24 -14.57 -11.52
CA GLN A 15 11.86 -15.80 -12.23
C GLN A 15 11.87 -15.63 -13.76
N LEU A 16 11.57 -14.42 -14.24
CA LEU A 16 11.52 -14.13 -15.68
C LEU A 16 12.89 -13.70 -16.25
N HIS A 17 13.68 -12.97 -15.46
CA HIS A 17 14.88 -12.28 -15.95
C HIS A 17 16.18 -12.63 -15.22
N GLY A 18 16.12 -13.56 -14.27
CA GLY A 18 17.26 -13.92 -13.42
C GLY A 18 17.45 -12.99 -12.23
N GLN A 19 18.09 -13.52 -11.20
CA GLN A 19 18.30 -12.83 -9.92
C GLN A 19 19.23 -11.61 -10.04
N ASP A 20 20.26 -11.70 -10.87
CA ASP A 20 21.24 -10.63 -11.08
C ASP A 20 20.66 -9.39 -11.76
N GLY A 21 19.46 -9.48 -12.32
CA GLY A 21 18.76 -8.36 -12.97
C GLY A 21 18.07 -7.40 -12.01
N ILE A 22 18.00 -7.71 -10.69
CA ILE A 22 17.17 -6.99 -9.75
C ILE A 22 17.97 -6.53 -8.54
N ALA A 23 17.60 -5.36 -8.01
CA ALA A 23 18.06 -4.89 -6.72
C ALA A 23 16.91 -4.25 -5.93
N ILE A 24 16.92 -4.44 -4.62
CA ILE A 24 15.98 -3.78 -3.69
C ILE A 24 16.76 -2.81 -2.81
N ILE A 25 16.27 -1.58 -2.71
CA ILE A 25 16.84 -0.54 -1.86
C ILE A 25 15.85 -0.17 -0.78
N SER A 26 16.19 -0.38 0.50
CA SER A 26 15.47 0.17 1.65
C SER A 26 16.00 1.58 1.89
N PHE A 27 15.21 2.59 1.54
CA PHE A 27 15.60 3.99 1.64
C PHE A 27 14.96 4.66 2.84
N ASN A 28 15.79 5.25 3.72
CA ASN A 28 15.38 6.04 4.89
C ASN A 28 14.40 5.32 5.83
N ASP A 29 14.42 3.99 5.86
CA ASP A 29 13.57 3.21 6.76
C ASP A 29 14.29 2.90 8.08
N ASN A 30 13.84 3.57 9.15
CA ASN A 30 14.35 3.41 10.51
C ASN A 30 13.42 2.59 11.42
N ARG A 31 12.37 1.96 10.88
CA ARG A 31 11.45 1.12 11.66
C ARG A 31 12.18 -0.13 12.16
N LEU A 32 11.96 -0.44 13.45
CA LEU A 32 12.51 -1.65 14.05
C LEU A 32 12.00 -2.89 13.31
N GLY A 33 12.91 -3.80 12.98
CA GLY A 33 12.57 -5.05 12.30
C GLY A 33 12.39 -4.96 10.77
N ALA A 34 12.20 -3.77 10.19
CA ALA A 34 11.96 -3.64 8.75
C ALA A 34 13.15 -4.12 7.91
N TRP A 35 14.35 -3.73 8.27
CA TRP A 35 15.56 -4.15 7.57
C TRP A 35 15.85 -5.65 7.67
N PRO A 36 15.89 -6.29 8.86
CA PRO A 36 16.04 -7.73 8.96
C PRO A 36 15.00 -8.53 8.21
N GLN A 37 13.74 -8.07 8.21
CA GLN A 37 12.67 -8.70 7.43
C GLN A 37 12.95 -8.65 5.93
N LEU A 38 13.37 -7.49 5.41
CA LEU A 38 13.71 -7.34 4.00
C LEU A 38 14.90 -8.20 3.61
N GLN A 39 15.96 -8.22 4.44
CA GLN A 39 17.13 -9.05 4.22
C GLN A 39 16.79 -10.55 4.12
N LEU A 40 15.95 -11.04 5.05
CA LEU A 40 15.54 -12.44 5.05
C LEU A 40 14.76 -12.79 3.77
N LEU A 41 13.80 -11.95 3.38
CA LEU A 41 13.02 -12.15 2.18
C LEU A 41 13.87 -12.08 0.90
N SER A 42 14.78 -11.11 0.82
CA SER A 42 15.67 -10.96 -0.34
C SER A 42 16.65 -12.13 -0.44
N ALA A 43 17.24 -12.56 0.68
CA ALA A 43 18.16 -13.70 0.71
C ALA A 43 17.46 -15.00 0.27
N SER A 44 16.21 -15.24 0.67
CA SER A 44 15.45 -16.42 0.25
C SER A 44 15.17 -16.47 -1.26
N ALA A 45 15.18 -15.32 -1.93
CA ALA A 45 14.99 -15.20 -3.37
C ALA A 45 16.30 -14.98 -4.15
N GLY A 46 17.45 -14.92 -3.46
CA GLY A 46 18.75 -14.63 -4.08
C GLY A 46 18.86 -13.23 -4.68
N ILE A 47 18.11 -12.25 -4.15
CA ILE A 47 18.04 -10.88 -4.64
C ILE A 47 18.90 -9.96 -3.79
N ASP A 48 19.72 -9.13 -4.43
CA ASP A 48 20.53 -8.14 -3.74
C ASP A 48 19.65 -7.08 -3.06
N CYS A 49 19.92 -6.79 -1.79
CA CYS A 49 19.25 -5.72 -1.06
C CYS A 49 20.24 -4.79 -0.36
N PHE A 50 19.92 -3.51 -0.36
CA PHE A 50 20.76 -2.44 0.16
C PHE A 50 19.98 -1.55 1.12
N LYS A 51 20.65 -0.99 2.13
CA LYS A 51 20.06 -0.02 3.05
C LYS A 51 20.77 1.31 2.93
N ILE A 52 20.03 2.34 2.56
CA ILE A 52 20.53 3.71 2.36
C ILE A 52 19.70 4.68 3.21
N LYS A 53 20.37 5.68 3.81
CA LYS A 53 19.73 6.66 4.70
C LYS A 53 19.71 8.10 4.15
N ASN A 54 20.52 8.40 3.16
CA ASN A 54 20.66 9.77 2.65
C ASN A 54 20.62 9.81 1.12
N THR A 55 20.37 11.00 0.59
CA THR A 55 20.17 11.21 -0.85
C THR A 55 21.45 10.97 -1.66
N THR A 56 22.63 11.35 -1.15
CA THR A 56 23.90 11.16 -1.84
C THR A 56 24.18 9.68 -2.05
N GLY A 57 24.09 8.87 -0.97
CA GLY A 57 24.28 7.43 -1.09
C GLY A 57 23.22 6.75 -1.96
N LEU A 58 21.98 7.29 -2.01
CA LEU A 58 20.96 6.78 -2.93
C LEU A 58 21.37 7.04 -4.38
N SER A 59 21.84 8.24 -4.72
CA SER A 59 22.27 8.61 -6.06
C SER A 59 23.46 7.76 -6.54
N GLU A 60 24.47 7.59 -5.67
CA GLU A 60 25.62 6.76 -5.96
C GLU A 60 25.24 5.29 -6.18
N LEU A 61 24.37 4.74 -5.30
CA LEU A 61 23.94 3.36 -5.43
C LEU A 61 23.10 3.13 -6.69
N VAL A 62 22.16 4.02 -7.01
CA VAL A 62 21.36 3.92 -8.24
C VAL A 62 22.25 3.97 -9.48
N ALA A 63 23.28 4.84 -9.51
CA ALA A 63 24.25 4.90 -10.61
C ALA A 63 25.04 3.59 -10.73
N ASN A 64 25.49 3.01 -9.61
CA ASN A 64 26.22 1.74 -9.59
C ASN A 64 25.35 0.55 -10.01
N LEU A 65 24.04 0.62 -9.83
CA LEU A 65 23.08 -0.41 -10.19
C LEU A 65 22.46 -0.19 -11.59
N SER A 66 22.99 0.74 -12.38
CA SER A 66 22.44 1.11 -13.70
C SER A 66 22.37 -0.05 -14.71
N ASN A 67 23.15 -1.11 -14.51
CA ASN A 67 23.09 -2.35 -15.28
C ASN A 67 21.94 -3.29 -14.90
N ARG A 68 21.26 -3.04 -13.79
CA ARG A 68 20.10 -3.85 -13.34
C ARG A 68 18.86 -3.52 -14.18
N LYS A 69 18.08 -4.53 -14.49
CA LYS A 69 16.82 -4.38 -15.23
C LYS A 69 15.71 -3.75 -14.39
N LEU A 70 15.75 -3.99 -13.07
CA LEU A 70 14.77 -3.47 -12.12
C LEU A 70 15.45 -3.08 -10.81
N ILE A 71 15.23 -1.85 -10.40
CA ILE A 71 15.60 -1.36 -9.07
C ILE A 71 14.33 -0.98 -8.35
N ILE A 72 14.04 -1.61 -7.20
CA ILE A 72 12.87 -1.31 -6.37
C ILE A 72 13.33 -0.53 -5.14
N ILE A 73 12.77 0.65 -4.91
CA ILE A 73 13.07 1.48 -3.75
C ILE A 73 11.89 1.42 -2.78
N ASP A 74 12.06 0.72 -1.66
CA ASP A 74 11.07 0.67 -0.55
C ASP A 74 11.32 1.83 0.40
N THR A 75 10.27 2.65 0.64
CA THR A 75 10.33 3.80 1.53
C THR A 75 9.27 3.71 2.63
N PRO A 76 9.53 4.25 3.83
CA PRO A 76 8.52 4.36 4.87
C PRO A 76 7.42 5.36 4.49
N SER A 77 6.30 5.30 5.18
CA SER A 77 5.15 6.19 4.96
C SER A 77 5.26 7.55 5.64
N ASN A 78 6.23 7.73 6.54
CA ASN A 78 6.59 9.02 7.11
C ASN A 78 7.53 9.76 6.17
N GLN A 79 7.61 11.08 6.30
CA GLN A 79 8.50 11.95 5.50
C GLN A 79 8.38 11.71 3.99
N ILE A 80 7.14 11.50 3.49
CA ILE A 80 6.91 11.06 2.12
C ILE A 80 7.40 12.08 1.09
N GLU A 81 7.23 13.38 1.33
CA GLU A 81 7.67 14.44 0.42
C GLU A 81 9.19 14.49 0.29
N GLU A 82 9.90 14.39 1.44
CA GLU A 82 11.35 14.35 1.48
C GLU A 82 11.90 13.11 0.77
N ASN A 83 11.30 11.95 1.04
CA ASN A 83 11.70 10.70 0.42
C ASN A 83 11.48 10.72 -1.09
N ILE A 84 10.34 11.23 -1.57
CA ILE A 84 10.06 11.38 -3.01
C ILE A 84 11.01 12.41 -3.63
N GLY A 85 11.29 13.52 -2.94
CA GLY A 85 12.27 14.51 -3.39
C GLY A 85 13.66 13.90 -3.60
N ALA A 86 14.13 13.11 -2.64
CA ALA A 86 15.42 12.42 -2.72
C ALA A 86 15.45 11.38 -3.87
N ILE A 87 14.36 10.60 -4.03
CA ILE A 87 14.24 9.63 -5.11
C ILE A 87 14.26 10.34 -6.48
N ARG A 88 13.53 11.45 -6.64
CA ARG A 88 13.53 12.22 -7.89
C ARG A 88 14.90 12.83 -8.21
N THR A 89 15.70 13.16 -7.20
CA THR A 89 17.07 13.61 -7.38
C THR A 89 17.99 12.47 -7.84
N ALA A 90 17.84 11.27 -7.23
CA ALA A 90 18.68 10.11 -7.55
C ALA A 90 18.25 9.39 -8.84
N ALA A 91 16.95 9.39 -9.14
CA ALA A 91 16.35 8.68 -10.26
C ALA A 91 15.12 9.45 -10.76
N SER A 92 15.32 10.45 -11.62
CA SER A 92 14.25 11.33 -12.12
C SER A 92 13.11 10.59 -12.82
N HIS A 93 13.39 9.44 -13.43
CA HIS A 93 12.43 8.61 -14.15
C HIS A 93 11.77 7.52 -13.30
N ALA A 94 12.05 7.47 -11.99
CA ALA A 94 11.46 6.45 -11.12
C ALA A 94 9.93 6.52 -11.15
N ALA A 95 9.28 5.40 -11.43
CA ALA A 95 7.85 5.27 -11.29
C ALA A 95 7.48 5.17 -9.80
N CYS A 96 6.55 6.02 -9.32
CA CYS A 96 6.09 6.00 -7.94
C CYS A 96 4.75 5.30 -7.85
N HIS A 97 4.66 4.31 -6.97
CA HIS A 97 3.45 3.52 -6.75
C HIS A 97 2.94 3.68 -5.33
N LEU A 98 1.64 3.92 -5.18
CA LEU A 98 0.98 3.92 -3.88
C LEU A 98 0.75 2.48 -3.40
N VAL A 99 0.96 2.26 -2.11
CA VAL A 99 0.60 1.00 -1.47
C VAL A 99 -0.23 1.28 -0.23
N PHE A 100 -1.51 0.91 -0.26
CA PHE A 100 -2.43 1.08 0.85
C PHE A 100 -3.01 -0.25 1.33
N PRO A 101 -3.31 -0.39 2.63
CA PRO A 101 -4.29 -1.39 3.07
C PRO A 101 -5.68 -0.99 2.56
N ALA A 102 -6.53 -1.97 2.28
CA ALA A 102 -7.86 -1.71 1.71
C ALA A 102 -8.80 -0.94 2.66
N ASP A 103 -8.47 -0.86 3.94
CA ASP A 103 -9.18 -0.12 4.99
C ASP A 103 -8.50 1.21 5.36
N VAL A 104 -7.63 1.74 4.49
CA VAL A 104 -6.93 3.01 4.74
C VAL A 104 -7.89 4.17 4.95
N SER A 105 -7.57 5.09 5.86
CA SER A 105 -8.39 6.27 6.13
C SER A 105 -8.32 7.30 5.00
N ALA A 106 -9.42 8.04 4.78
CA ALA A 106 -9.48 9.13 3.79
C ALA A 106 -8.40 10.22 4.05
N GLY A 107 -8.12 10.54 5.33
CA GLY A 107 -7.07 11.48 5.69
C GLY A 107 -5.68 11.03 5.25
N THR A 108 -5.39 9.73 5.37
CA THR A 108 -4.13 9.16 4.87
C THR A 108 -4.06 9.26 3.35
N ILE A 109 -5.12 8.89 2.64
CA ILE A 109 -5.19 8.99 1.17
C ILE A 109 -4.90 10.43 0.73
N LYS A 110 -5.63 11.41 1.27
CA LYS A 110 -5.45 12.83 0.93
C LYS A 110 -4.01 13.31 1.11
N ARG A 111 -3.37 12.92 2.23
CA ARG A 111 -1.97 13.27 2.50
C ARG A 111 -1.02 12.75 1.42
N PHE A 112 -1.22 11.52 0.94
CA PHE A 112 -0.36 10.97 -0.11
C PHE A 112 -0.66 11.55 -1.49
N LEU A 113 -1.93 11.79 -1.81
CA LEU A 113 -2.31 12.41 -3.09
C LEU A 113 -1.82 13.85 -3.21
N ALA A 114 -1.67 14.58 -2.09
CA ALA A 114 -1.11 15.92 -2.06
C ALA A 114 0.38 16.01 -2.44
N VAL A 115 1.10 14.87 -2.52
CA VAL A 115 2.51 14.84 -2.93
C VAL A 115 2.61 14.88 -4.45
N GLU A 116 2.46 16.06 -5.03
CA GLU A 116 2.45 16.27 -6.49
C GLU A 116 3.68 15.72 -7.20
N ARG A 117 4.88 15.90 -6.61
CA ARG A 117 6.14 15.42 -7.17
C ARG A 117 6.20 13.90 -7.37
N ALA A 118 5.34 13.15 -6.71
CA ALA A 118 5.30 11.70 -6.86
C ALA A 118 4.80 11.29 -8.25
N HIS A 119 3.84 12.03 -8.84
CA HIS A 119 3.19 11.63 -10.08
C HIS A 119 2.80 10.15 -10.04
N TRP A 120 1.91 9.81 -9.11
CA TRP A 120 1.55 8.42 -8.80
C TRP A 120 1.11 7.65 -10.06
N GLN A 121 1.85 6.60 -10.39
CA GLN A 121 1.62 5.79 -11.59
C GLN A 121 0.55 4.72 -11.38
N SER A 122 0.46 4.18 -10.19
CA SER A 122 -0.56 3.19 -9.85
C SER A 122 -0.76 3.04 -8.35
N LEU A 123 -1.84 2.35 -7.99
CA LEU A 123 -2.18 1.91 -6.65
C LEU A 123 -2.02 0.41 -6.52
N ALA A 124 -1.44 -0.03 -5.40
CA ALA A 124 -1.46 -1.41 -4.95
C ALA A 124 -2.24 -1.51 -3.63
N LEU A 125 -3.16 -2.46 -3.53
CA LEU A 125 -3.95 -2.72 -2.33
C LEU A 125 -3.46 -3.97 -1.60
N THR A 126 -3.37 -3.87 -0.28
CA THR A 126 -3.03 -4.97 0.63
C THR A 126 -4.15 -5.22 1.62
N LYS A 127 -4.09 -6.35 2.33
CA LYS A 127 -5.05 -6.70 3.39
C LYS A 127 -6.51 -6.66 2.92
N LEU A 128 -6.78 -7.16 1.72
CA LEU A 128 -8.14 -7.23 1.20
C LEU A 128 -9.02 -8.16 2.02
N ASP A 129 -8.45 -9.23 2.57
CA ASP A 129 -9.09 -10.22 3.42
C ASP A 129 -9.51 -9.64 4.78
N ASP A 130 -8.67 -8.77 5.36
CA ASP A 130 -8.89 -8.13 6.66
C ASP A 130 -9.66 -6.80 6.57
N CYS A 131 -10.08 -6.38 5.36
CA CYS A 131 -10.69 -5.07 5.16
C CYS A 131 -12.06 -4.97 5.81
N LEU A 132 -12.19 -4.10 6.80
CA LEU A 132 -13.45 -3.82 7.49
C LEU A 132 -14.20 -2.63 6.88
N ASN A 133 -13.50 -1.60 6.40
CA ASN A 133 -14.11 -0.39 5.88
C ASN A 133 -13.41 0.09 4.60
N PRO A 134 -13.89 -0.29 3.40
CA PRO A 134 -13.26 0.04 2.13
C PRO A 134 -13.67 1.39 1.54
N TRP A 135 -14.57 2.15 2.17
CA TRP A 135 -15.21 3.30 1.53
C TRP A 135 -14.25 4.38 1.07
N ALA A 136 -13.21 4.68 1.86
CA ALA A 136 -12.21 5.68 1.48
C ALA A 136 -11.43 5.27 0.22
N VAL A 137 -11.13 3.98 0.06
CA VAL A 137 -10.46 3.44 -1.14
C VAL A 137 -11.40 3.45 -2.33
N ILE A 138 -12.67 3.06 -2.15
CA ILE A 138 -13.68 3.08 -3.23
C ILE A 138 -13.86 4.50 -3.74
N GLN A 139 -14.02 5.48 -2.84
CA GLN A 139 -14.14 6.89 -3.20
C GLN A 139 -12.91 7.38 -3.96
N MET A 140 -11.71 7.08 -3.45
CA MET A 140 -10.47 7.45 -4.12
C MET A 140 -10.37 6.88 -5.54
N LEU A 141 -10.72 5.60 -5.73
CA LEU A 141 -10.70 4.97 -7.05
C LEU A 141 -11.73 5.58 -8.01
N ALA A 142 -12.87 6.07 -7.48
CA ALA A 142 -13.90 6.74 -8.27
C ALA A 142 -13.54 8.19 -8.66
N GLU A 143 -12.76 8.88 -7.83
CA GLU A 143 -12.43 10.30 -8.01
C GLU A 143 -11.08 10.53 -8.71
N ASN A 144 -10.23 9.50 -8.82
CA ASN A 144 -8.87 9.66 -9.35
C ASN A 144 -8.56 8.63 -10.42
N ASP A 145 -7.92 9.05 -11.48
CA ASP A 145 -7.45 8.21 -12.60
C ASP A 145 -6.17 7.43 -12.30
N ILE A 146 -6.00 6.97 -11.04
CA ILE A 146 -4.85 6.17 -10.66
C ILE A 146 -5.20 4.69 -10.84
N PRO A 147 -4.55 3.97 -11.78
CA PRO A 147 -4.88 2.59 -12.06
C PRO A 147 -4.51 1.66 -10.90
N LEU A 148 -5.36 0.67 -10.65
CA LEU A 148 -5.06 -0.40 -9.72
C LEU A 148 -4.13 -1.42 -10.39
N SER A 149 -2.91 -1.60 -9.88
CA SER A 149 -1.88 -2.48 -10.47
C SER A 149 -1.67 -3.78 -9.71
N PHE A 150 -2.06 -3.83 -8.45
CA PHE A 150 -1.86 -5.00 -7.59
C PHE A 150 -2.90 -5.04 -6.48
N ALA A 151 -3.39 -6.24 -6.16
CA ALA A 151 -4.31 -6.40 -5.03
C ALA A 151 -4.10 -7.73 -4.31
N GLY A 152 -3.85 -7.64 -3.00
CA GLY A 152 -3.63 -8.80 -2.12
C GLY A 152 -2.24 -9.42 -2.27
N ALA A 153 -2.17 -10.75 -2.10
CA ALA A 153 -0.95 -11.54 -2.25
C ALA A 153 -0.74 -12.08 -3.68
N ARG A 154 -1.51 -11.59 -4.64
CA ARG A 154 -1.44 -12.04 -6.04
C ARG A 154 -0.44 -11.23 -6.84
N SER A 155 -0.02 -11.78 -7.97
CA SER A 155 0.76 -11.10 -9.00
C SER A 155 0.05 -9.85 -9.52
N ALA A 156 0.76 -9.03 -10.29
CA ALA A 156 0.20 -7.84 -10.92
C ALA A 156 -1.14 -8.15 -11.61
N LEU A 157 -2.08 -7.21 -11.53
CA LEU A 157 -3.38 -7.34 -12.19
C LEU A 157 -3.19 -7.23 -13.71
N GLU A 158 -3.47 -8.32 -14.40
CA GLU A 158 -3.17 -8.41 -15.83
C GLU A 158 -4.32 -7.90 -16.71
N ASN A 159 -5.54 -7.85 -16.15
CA ASN A 159 -6.70 -7.47 -16.95
C ASN A 159 -7.78 -6.69 -16.18
N LYS A 160 -8.63 -5.97 -16.95
CA LYS A 160 -9.73 -5.17 -16.41
C LYS A 160 -10.77 -5.98 -15.63
N ALA A 161 -10.94 -7.26 -15.96
CA ALA A 161 -11.91 -8.12 -15.28
C ALA A 161 -11.48 -8.42 -13.83
N GLU A 162 -10.19 -8.61 -13.57
CA GLU A 162 -9.66 -8.78 -12.21
C GLU A 162 -9.83 -7.51 -11.37
N VAL A 163 -9.55 -6.35 -11.96
CA VAL A 163 -9.77 -5.04 -11.31
C VAL A 163 -11.25 -4.88 -10.95
N ALA A 164 -12.16 -5.16 -11.89
CA ALA A 164 -13.60 -5.08 -11.65
C ALA A 164 -14.06 -6.04 -10.55
N ALA A 165 -13.55 -7.27 -10.52
CA ALA A 165 -13.87 -8.25 -9.49
C ALA A 165 -13.44 -7.76 -8.10
N ILE A 166 -12.27 -7.14 -7.96
CA ILE A 166 -11.77 -6.58 -6.71
C ILE A 166 -12.63 -5.39 -6.26
N ILE A 167 -12.94 -4.47 -7.17
CA ILE A 167 -13.80 -3.31 -6.87
C ILE A 167 -15.18 -3.80 -6.41
N ASN A 168 -15.78 -4.76 -7.11
CA ASN A 168 -17.08 -5.33 -6.74
C ASN A 168 -17.02 -6.02 -5.36
N ALA A 169 -15.94 -6.71 -5.03
CA ALA A 169 -15.75 -7.31 -3.71
C ALA A 169 -15.63 -6.25 -2.60
N LEU A 170 -14.92 -5.14 -2.84
CA LEU A 170 -14.80 -4.02 -1.92
C LEU A 170 -16.16 -3.32 -1.72
N VAL A 171 -16.89 -3.03 -2.80
CA VAL A 171 -18.23 -2.46 -2.74
C VAL A 171 -19.18 -3.36 -1.98
N GLY A 172 -19.18 -4.66 -2.27
CA GLY A 172 -20.01 -5.63 -1.55
C GLY A 172 -19.70 -5.71 -0.05
N ARG A 173 -18.45 -5.54 0.36
CA ARG A 173 -18.08 -5.44 1.80
C ARG A 173 -18.59 -4.13 2.40
N GLY A 174 -18.43 -3.00 1.72
CA GLY A 174 -18.93 -1.72 2.17
C GLY A 174 -20.45 -1.72 2.35
N ILE A 175 -21.21 -2.29 1.42
CA ILE A 175 -22.66 -2.41 1.52
C ILE A 175 -23.08 -3.26 2.73
N ARG A 176 -22.38 -4.37 3.01
CA ARG A 176 -22.66 -5.19 4.20
C ARG A 176 -22.47 -4.44 5.52
N LEU A 177 -21.52 -3.51 5.57
CA LEU A 177 -21.32 -2.66 6.76
C LEU A 177 -22.47 -1.66 6.99
N LEU A 178 -23.17 -1.28 5.92
CA LEU A 178 -24.34 -0.37 5.99
C LEU A 178 -25.64 -1.12 6.25
N ALA A 179 -25.67 -2.43 6.05
CA ALA A 179 -26.86 -3.24 6.32
C ALA A 179 -27.20 -3.18 7.81
N PRO A 180 -28.43 -2.88 8.21
CA PRO A 180 -28.82 -2.91 9.60
C PRO A 180 -28.61 -4.33 10.15
N THR A 181 -27.89 -4.45 11.25
CA THR A 181 -27.78 -5.73 11.96
C THR A 181 -29.18 -6.17 12.35
N PRO A 182 -29.64 -7.39 11.99
CA PRO A 182 -30.94 -7.86 12.41
C PRO A 182 -30.97 -7.85 13.95
N LEU A 183 -31.88 -7.06 14.51
CA LEU A 183 -32.11 -7.02 15.96
C LEU A 183 -32.65 -8.38 16.36
N THR A 184 -31.83 -9.20 17.01
CA THR A 184 -32.30 -10.41 17.66
C THR A 184 -33.26 -10.03 18.80
N GLN A 185 -34.28 -10.83 19.05
CA GLN A 185 -35.31 -10.53 20.07
C GLN A 185 -34.75 -10.24 21.47
N THR A 186 -33.53 -10.66 21.77
CA THR A 186 -32.79 -10.35 22.99
C THR A 186 -32.31 -8.90 23.11
N ALA A 187 -32.27 -8.14 22.00
CA ALA A 187 -31.85 -6.73 22.03
C ALA A 187 -32.95 -5.78 22.62
N TRP A 188 -34.20 -6.23 22.70
CA TRP A 188 -35.28 -5.40 23.21
C TRP A 188 -35.21 -5.18 24.72
N ALA A 189 -34.64 -6.10 25.50
CA ALA A 189 -34.44 -5.91 26.93
C ALA A 189 -33.45 -4.77 27.27
N GLY A 190 -32.53 -4.45 26.34
CA GLY A 190 -31.60 -3.34 26.50
C GLY A 190 -32.12 -1.97 26.01
N ALA A 191 -33.11 -1.97 25.11
CA ALA A 191 -33.62 -0.73 24.51
C ALA A 191 -34.39 0.17 25.53
N THR A 192 -34.96 -0.40 26.56
CA THR A 192 -35.63 0.36 27.65
C THR A 192 -34.60 1.12 28.48
N LEU A 193 -33.41 0.56 28.71
CA LEU A 193 -32.33 1.20 29.44
C LEU A 193 -31.68 2.32 28.61
N ALA A 194 -31.54 2.16 27.30
CA ALA A 194 -30.97 3.18 26.41
C ALA A 194 -31.86 4.44 26.31
N ARG A 195 -33.16 4.32 26.35
CA ARG A 195 -34.10 5.46 26.39
C ARG A 195 -34.01 6.29 27.66
N THR A 196 -33.67 5.67 28.77
CA THR A 196 -33.51 6.39 30.04
C THR A 196 -32.22 7.20 30.10
N PHE A 197 -31.17 6.77 29.39
CA PHE A 197 -29.91 7.50 29.32
C PHE A 197 -29.91 8.63 28.25
N ALA A 198 -30.63 8.50 27.15
CA ALA A 198 -30.73 9.54 26.13
C ALA A 198 -31.53 10.78 26.60
N GLY A 199 -32.43 10.61 27.58
CA GLY A 199 -33.17 11.71 28.22
C GLY A 199 -32.38 12.52 29.26
N ALA A 200 -31.24 12.02 29.72
CA ALA A 200 -30.39 12.69 30.72
C ALA A 200 -29.23 13.52 30.13
N ALA A 201 -29.01 13.42 28.83
CA ALA A 201 -27.91 14.13 28.14
C ALA A 201 -28.33 15.46 27.50
N VAL A 202 -29.55 15.95 27.73
CA VAL A 202 -30.04 17.25 27.26
C VAL A 202 -30.55 18.05 28.46
N ARG A 203 -29.61 18.54 29.26
CA ARG A 203 -29.75 19.73 30.10
C ARG A 203 -28.41 20.37 30.29
#